data_d0fb4724356d49982a963f6ae29f78b8
#
_entry.id   d0fb4724356d49982a963f6ae29f78b8
#
_cell.length_a   1.000
_cell.length_b   1.000
_cell.length_c   1.000
_cell.angle_alpha   90.00
_cell.angle_beta   90.00
_cell.angle_gamma   90.00
#
_symmetry.space_group_name_H-M   'P 1'
#
loop_
_entity.id
_entity.type
_entity.pdbx_description
1 polymer ?
#
loop_
_entity_poly.entity_id
_entity_poly.type
_entity_poly.pdbx_seq_one_letter_code
_entity_poly.pdbx_strand_id
1 'polypeptide(L)'
;SSRLTCVGTRGQAPYKGVLTHGFVVDGDGRKMSKSLGNVIAPQEVMDRYGAEILRLWVAAEDYRDDVRLSPDILKQLADSYRRFRNTARFMLGNLYDFDPETHWIEPGRREELDRLALSWLAQLLARVKRAYEDYEFHQAFHRLHQFCAVELSAIYLDILKDRLYVSKADSR
;
A
#
# COMPACT_ATOMS: atom_id res chain seq x y z
N SER A 1 19.33 2.66 27.95
CA SER A 1 20.77 2.67 28.25
C SER A 1 21.59 3.36 27.15
N SER A 2 21.42 3.03 25.86
CA SER A 2 22.19 3.64 24.76
C SER A 2 22.04 5.16 24.65
N ARG A 3 20.87 5.73 25.00
CA ARG A 3 20.67 7.18 25.02
C ARG A 3 21.55 7.84 26.09
N LEU A 4 21.55 7.33 27.31
CA LEU A 4 22.36 7.85 28.41
C LEU A 4 23.86 7.74 28.10
N THR A 5 24.28 6.61 27.53
CA THR A 5 25.68 6.40 27.13
C THR A 5 26.12 7.40 26.06
N CYS A 6 25.32 7.62 25.02
CA CYS A 6 25.67 8.58 23.98
C CYS A 6 25.63 10.04 24.46
N VAL A 7 24.69 10.43 25.32
CA VAL A 7 24.67 11.76 25.91
C VAL A 7 25.91 11.97 26.78
N GLY A 8 26.31 10.98 27.60
CA GLY A 8 27.50 11.03 28.42
C GLY A 8 28.81 11.07 27.65
N THR A 9 28.90 10.43 26.47
CA THR A 9 30.13 10.32 25.68
C THR A 9 30.23 11.32 24.52
N ARG A 10 29.09 11.72 23.93
CA ARG A 10 29.03 12.56 22.73
C ARG A 10 28.24 13.86 22.91
N GLY A 11 27.67 14.11 24.11
CA GLY A 11 26.87 15.28 24.38
C GLY A 11 25.50 15.35 23.71
N GLN A 12 25.12 14.31 22.92
CA GLN A 12 23.86 14.29 22.18
C GLN A 12 23.27 12.87 22.09
N ALA A 13 21.95 12.79 21.93
CA ALA A 13 21.26 11.52 21.68
C ALA A 13 21.64 10.92 20.31
N PRO A 14 21.71 9.59 20.17
CA PRO A 14 22.08 8.93 18.92
C PRO A 14 20.95 8.96 17.86
N TYR A 15 19.79 9.48 18.20
CA TYR A 15 18.60 9.53 17.34
C TYR A 15 17.80 10.82 17.59
N LYS A 16 17.07 11.28 16.59
CA LYS A 16 16.22 12.47 16.67
C LYS A 16 14.84 12.17 17.28
N GLY A 17 14.36 10.95 17.14
CA GLY A 17 13.07 10.52 17.65
C GLY A 17 13.05 9.04 17.99
N VAL A 18 12.03 8.62 18.72
CA VAL A 18 11.75 7.21 19.04
C VAL A 18 10.33 6.91 18.64
N LEU A 19 10.14 5.87 17.80
CA LEU A 19 8.87 5.33 17.46
C LEU A 19 8.66 4.06 18.28
N THR A 20 7.58 4.00 19.04
CA THR A 20 7.20 2.82 19.83
C THR A 20 6.03 2.12 19.17
N HIS A 21 5.93 0.82 19.37
CA HIS A 21 4.84 -0.02 18.85
C HIS A 21 4.27 -0.93 19.93
N GLY A 22 3.04 -1.41 19.72
CA GLY A 22 2.40 -2.43 20.54
C GLY A 22 3.00 -3.82 20.35
N PHE A 23 2.44 -4.80 21.05
CA PHE A 23 2.87 -6.19 20.91
C PHE A 23 2.16 -6.86 19.73
N VAL A 24 2.80 -7.88 19.18
CA VAL A 24 2.14 -8.79 18.26
C VAL A 24 1.38 -9.84 19.06
N VAL A 25 0.07 -9.93 18.82
CA VAL A 25 -0.86 -10.83 19.48
C VAL A 25 -1.56 -11.74 18.47
N ASP A 26 -2.13 -12.86 18.92
CA ASP A 26 -2.90 -13.74 18.06
C ASP A 26 -4.25 -13.11 17.64
N GLY A 27 -5.04 -13.83 16.83
CA GLY A 27 -6.36 -13.36 16.38
C GLY A 27 -7.34 -13.04 17.51
N ASP A 28 -7.19 -13.69 18.65
CA ASP A 28 -8.02 -13.48 19.85
C ASP A 28 -7.48 -12.36 20.77
N GLY A 29 -6.35 -11.75 20.41
CA GLY A 29 -5.70 -10.70 21.20
C GLY A 29 -4.83 -11.23 22.34
N ARG A 30 -4.48 -12.52 22.34
CA ARG A 30 -3.61 -13.12 23.36
C ARG A 30 -2.15 -13.02 22.95
N LYS A 31 -1.27 -12.81 23.93
CA LYS A 31 0.17 -12.78 23.70
C LYS A 31 0.64 -14.10 23.05
N MET A 32 1.40 -14.00 21.97
CA MET A 32 2.01 -15.15 21.35
C MET A 32 3.11 -15.75 22.24
N SER A 33 3.05 -17.06 22.47
CA SER A 33 4.08 -17.79 23.20
C SER A 33 4.23 -19.22 22.67
N LYS A 34 5.45 -19.75 22.76
CA LYS A 34 5.71 -21.14 22.35
C LYS A 34 4.92 -22.15 23.19
N SER A 35 4.71 -21.86 24.48
CA SER A 35 3.95 -22.72 25.39
C SER A 35 2.45 -22.80 25.05
N LEU A 36 1.90 -21.76 24.45
CA LEU A 36 0.50 -21.74 23.98
C LEU A 36 0.35 -22.29 22.54
N GLY A 37 1.43 -22.49 21.84
CA GLY A 37 1.40 -22.99 20.45
C GLY A 37 0.78 -22.02 19.44
N ASN A 38 0.61 -20.74 19.80
CA ASN A 38 -0.04 -19.72 18.97
C ASN A 38 0.96 -18.78 18.26
N VAL A 39 2.24 -19.14 18.23
CA VAL A 39 3.27 -18.36 17.55
C VAL A 39 3.20 -18.61 16.05
N ILE A 40 3.09 -17.55 15.28
CA ILE A 40 3.23 -17.57 13.83
C ILE A 40 4.62 -17.03 13.49
N ALA A 41 5.50 -17.91 12.98
CA ALA A 41 6.84 -17.50 12.62
C ALA A 41 6.85 -16.71 11.30
N PRO A 42 7.64 -15.62 11.19
CA PRO A 42 7.74 -14.86 9.95
C PRO A 42 8.12 -15.73 8.74
N GLN A 43 8.96 -16.74 8.93
CA GLN A 43 9.37 -17.67 7.87
C GLN A 43 8.17 -18.44 7.31
N GLU A 44 7.29 -18.96 8.16
CA GLU A 44 6.07 -19.67 7.74
C GLU A 44 5.15 -18.77 6.90
N VAL A 45 5.04 -17.50 7.28
CA VAL A 45 4.27 -16.51 6.49
C VAL A 45 4.92 -16.27 5.14
N MET A 46 6.24 -16.10 5.11
CA MET A 46 6.97 -15.87 3.87
C MET A 46 6.91 -17.07 2.92
N ASP A 47 7.04 -18.28 3.44
CA ASP A 47 6.97 -19.51 2.64
C ASP A 47 5.58 -19.75 2.05
N ARG A 48 4.53 -19.36 2.76
CA ARG A 48 3.15 -19.57 2.34
C ARG A 48 2.56 -18.44 1.48
N TYR A 49 2.86 -17.19 1.84
CA TYR A 49 2.22 -16.01 1.25
C TYR A 49 3.20 -15.10 0.50
N GLY A 50 4.50 -15.27 0.72
CA GLY A 50 5.53 -14.35 0.23
C GLY A 50 5.87 -13.24 1.22
N ALA A 51 7.07 -12.69 1.09
CA ALA A 51 7.56 -11.62 1.95
C ALA A 51 6.74 -10.32 1.81
N GLU A 52 6.15 -10.11 0.64
CA GLU A 52 5.30 -8.94 0.36
C GLU A 52 4.07 -8.89 1.26
N ILE A 53 3.44 -10.03 1.54
CA ILE A 53 2.25 -10.08 2.40
C ILE A 53 2.62 -9.79 3.85
N LEU A 54 3.76 -10.31 4.32
CA LEU A 54 4.27 -9.99 5.66
C LEU A 54 4.56 -8.48 5.81
N ARG A 55 5.22 -7.89 4.82
CA ARG A 55 5.52 -6.44 4.81
C ARG A 55 4.24 -5.60 4.72
N LEU A 56 3.29 -6.05 3.92
CA LEU A 56 2.01 -5.37 3.77
C LEU A 56 1.20 -5.42 5.07
N TRP A 57 1.23 -6.55 5.79
CA TRP A 57 0.60 -6.67 7.10
C TRP A 57 1.16 -5.63 8.08
N VAL A 58 2.48 -5.52 8.20
CA VAL A 58 3.12 -4.51 9.06
C VAL A 58 2.70 -3.09 8.68
N ALA A 59 2.56 -2.80 7.38
CA ALA A 59 2.16 -1.48 6.91
C ALA A 59 0.65 -1.21 7.02
N ALA A 60 -0.19 -2.25 7.06
CA ALA A 60 -1.64 -2.12 7.09
C ALA A 60 -2.21 -1.91 8.49
N GLU A 61 -1.45 -2.29 9.52
CA GLU A 61 -1.88 -2.21 10.92
C GLU A 61 -1.46 -0.89 11.56
N ASP A 62 -2.27 -0.41 12.51
CA ASP A 62 -1.85 0.69 13.39
C ASP A 62 -0.96 0.14 14.50
N TYR A 63 0.33 0.22 14.29
CA TYR A 63 1.35 -0.31 15.21
C TYR A 63 1.40 0.38 16.58
N ARG A 64 0.66 1.47 16.80
CA ARG A 64 0.59 2.17 18.10
C ARG A 64 -0.15 1.33 19.14
N ASP A 65 -1.07 0.48 18.70
CA ASP A 65 -1.77 -0.49 19.52
C ASP A 65 -1.20 -1.90 19.32
N ASP A 66 -1.74 -2.89 20.05
CA ASP A 66 -1.38 -4.29 19.85
C ASP A 66 -1.83 -4.78 18.48
N VAL A 67 -0.88 -5.36 17.74
CA VAL A 67 -1.05 -5.76 16.34
C VAL A 67 -1.45 -7.23 16.27
N ARG A 68 -2.63 -7.48 15.72
CA ARG A 68 -3.15 -8.85 15.56
C ARG A 68 -2.58 -9.55 14.34
N LEU A 69 -2.20 -10.81 14.52
CA LEU A 69 -1.77 -11.67 13.42
C LEU A 69 -2.55 -12.99 13.48
N SER A 70 -3.23 -13.32 12.38
CA SER A 70 -3.92 -14.59 12.21
C SER A 70 -3.90 -15.02 10.74
N PRO A 71 -4.13 -16.31 10.44
CA PRO A 71 -4.25 -16.80 9.07
C PRO A 71 -5.34 -16.06 8.25
N ASP A 72 -6.45 -15.68 8.88
CA ASP A 72 -7.53 -14.95 8.20
C ASP A 72 -7.13 -13.54 7.82
N ILE A 73 -6.43 -12.83 8.72
CA ILE A 73 -5.87 -11.49 8.44
C ILE A 73 -4.89 -11.56 7.26
N LEU A 74 -3.98 -12.54 7.27
CA LEU A 74 -3.02 -12.75 6.18
C LEU A 74 -3.72 -13.07 4.84
N LYS A 75 -4.80 -13.85 4.87
CA LYS A 75 -5.60 -14.16 3.68
C LYS A 75 -6.28 -12.89 3.13
N GLN A 76 -6.89 -12.08 3.97
CA GLN A 76 -7.51 -10.81 3.56
C GLN A 76 -6.48 -9.84 2.95
N LEU A 77 -5.27 -9.79 3.51
CA LEU A 77 -4.18 -8.98 2.96
C LEU A 77 -3.67 -9.54 1.63
N ALA A 78 -3.60 -10.84 1.47
CA ALA A 78 -3.28 -11.46 0.18
C ALA A 78 -4.32 -11.13 -0.90
N ASP A 79 -5.60 -11.04 -0.54
CA ASP A 79 -6.67 -10.60 -1.44
C ASP A 79 -6.52 -9.10 -1.79
N SER A 80 -6.17 -8.26 -0.83
CA SER A 80 -5.89 -6.84 -1.05
C SER A 80 -4.67 -6.64 -1.97
N TYR A 81 -3.61 -7.41 -1.74
CA TYR A 81 -2.42 -7.40 -2.60
C TYR A 81 -2.73 -7.82 -4.04
N ARG A 82 -3.57 -8.84 -4.22
CA ARG A 82 -4.03 -9.26 -5.56
C ARG A 82 -4.77 -8.14 -6.29
N ARG A 83 -5.55 -7.32 -5.60
CA ARG A 83 -6.22 -6.15 -6.19
C ARG A 83 -5.20 -5.14 -6.71
N PHE A 84 -4.20 -4.76 -5.91
CA PHE A 84 -3.12 -3.87 -6.37
C PHE A 84 -2.43 -4.43 -7.62
N ARG A 85 -2.03 -5.70 -7.55
CA ARG A 85 -1.35 -6.39 -8.64
C ARG A 85 -2.19 -6.46 -9.91
N ASN A 86 -3.47 -6.79 -9.79
CA ASN A 86 -4.38 -6.90 -10.94
C ASN A 86 -4.63 -5.53 -11.58
N THR A 87 -4.82 -4.48 -10.80
CA THR A 87 -4.95 -3.11 -11.31
C THR A 87 -3.70 -2.68 -12.07
N ALA A 88 -2.52 -2.89 -11.48
CA ALA A 88 -1.25 -2.60 -12.14
C ALA A 88 -1.05 -3.42 -13.43
N ARG A 89 -1.37 -4.72 -13.38
CA ARG A 89 -1.29 -5.61 -14.55
C ARG A 89 -2.20 -5.16 -15.69
N PHE A 90 -3.42 -4.74 -15.37
CA PHE A 90 -4.36 -4.22 -16.37
C PHE A 90 -3.79 -2.96 -17.03
N MET A 91 -3.30 -2.00 -16.23
CA MET A 91 -2.70 -0.77 -16.77
C MET A 91 -1.48 -1.08 -17.64
N LEU A 92 -0.55 -1.89 -17.16
CA LEU A 92 0.66 -2.26 -17.91
C LEU A 92 0.33 -3.02 -19.20
N GLY A 93 -0.70 -3.88 -19.18
CA GLY A 93 -1.14 -4.61 -20.37
C GLY A 93 -1.70 -3.71 -21.48
N ASN A 94 -2.17 -2.51 -21.12
CA ASN A 94 -2.68 -1.52 -22.07
C ASN A 94 -1.66 -0.42 -22.43
N LEU A 95 -0.43 -0.54 -21.94
CA LEU A 95 0.64 0.44 -22.20
C LEU A 95 1.82 -0.18 -22.98
N TYR A 96 1.66 -1.38 -23.53
CA TYR A 96 2.77 -2.12 -24.17
C TYR A 96 3.36 -1.39 -25.38
N ASP A 97 2.56 -0.59 -26.10
CA ASP A 97 2.91 0.19 -27.28
C ASP A 97 2.97 1.71 -27.01
N PHE A 98 2.85 2.13 -25.75
CA PHE A 98 2.89 3.54 -25.37
C PHE A 98 4.32 4.08 -25.40
N ASP A 99 4.53 5.12 -26.21
CA ASP A 99 5.76 5.88 -26.27
C ASP A 99 5.53 7.28 -25.69
N PRO A 100 6.19 7.64 -24.57
CA PRO A 100 6.00 8.96 -23.94
C PRO A 100 6.41 10.14 -24.81
N GLU A 101 7.32 9.96 -25.78
CA GLU A 101 7.80 11.04 -26.63
C GLU A 101 6.79 11.41 -27.73
N THR A 102 6.08 10.40 -28.25
CA THR A 102 5.16 10.58 -29.40
C THR A 102 3.69 10.56 -29.00
N HIS A 103 3.33 9.85 -27.92
CA HIS A 103 1.94 9.67 -27.49
C HIS A 103 1.51 10.59 -26.33
N TRP A 104 2.37 11.52 -25.94
CA TRP A 104 2.04 12.47 -24.89
C TRP A 104 0.93 13.42 -25.32
N ILE A 105 -0.10 13.56 -24.49
CA ILE A 105 -1.19 14.51 -24.68
C ILE A 105 -1.06 15.65 -23.66
N GLU A 106 -1.00 16.86 -24.18
CA GLU A 106 -0.95 18.08 -23.35
C GLU A 106 -2.14 18.16 -22.38
N PRO A 107 -1.92 18.65 -21.15
CA PRO A 107 -2.96 18.68 -20.10
C PRO A 107 -4.28 19.32 -20.55
N GLY A 108 -4.24 20.40 -21.31
CA GLY A 108 -5.42 21.10 -21.80
C GLY A 108 -6.22 20.34 -22.87
N ARG A 109 -5.66 19.31 -23.46
CA ARG A 109 -6.28 18.46 -24.49
C ARG A 109 -6.79 17.13 -23.97
N ARG A 110 -6.57 16.82 -22.67
CA ARG A 110 -7.03 15.58 -22.06
C ARG A 110 -8.53 15.59 -21.86
N GLU A 111 -9.14 14.43 -22.01
CA GLU A 111 -10.56 14.25 -21.74
C GLU A 111 -10.92 14.56 -20.27
N GLU A 112 -12.17 14.90 -20.01
CA GLU A 112 -12.63 15.27 -18.67
C GLU A 112 -12.43 14.15 -17.65
N LEU A 113 -12.73 12.91 -18.04
CA LEU A 113 -12.52 11.72 -17.21
C LEU A 113 -11.05 11.52 -16.84
N ASP A 114 -10.14 11.74 -17.79
CA ASP A 114 -8.69 11.60 -17.55
C ASP A 114 -8.18 12.69 -16.61
N ARG A 115 -8.68 13.93 -16.75
CA ARG A 115 -8.38 15.03 -15.82
C ARG A 115 -8.89 14.75 -14.42
N LEU A 116 -10.08 14.17 -14.30
CA LEU A 116 -10.67 13.77 -13.02
C LEU A 116 -9.80 12.68 -12.35
N ALA A 117 -9.42 11.63 -13.08
CA ALA A 117 -8.57 10.57 -12.57
C ALA A 117 -7.19 11.10 -12.10
N LEU A 118 -6.59 12.02 -12.84
CA LEU A 118 -5.35 12.68 -12.44
C LEU A 118 -5.52 13.55 -11.19
N SER A 119 -6.66 14.20 -11.02
CA SER A 119 -7.00 14.96 -9.82
C SER A 119 -7.09 14.04 -8.60
N TRP A 120 -7.74 12.88 -8.73
CA TRP A 120 -7.79 11.87 -7.67
C TRP A 120 -6.40 11.35 -7.30
N LEU A 121 -5.57 11.07 -8.32
CA LEU A 121 -4.19 10.64 -8.10
C LEU A 121 -3.37 11.70 -7.35
N ALA A 122 -3.48 12.97 -7.73
CA ALA A 122 -2.78 14.06 -7.06
C ALA A 122 -3.18 14.18 -5.58
N GLN A 123 -4.49 14.06 -5.29
CA GLN A 123 -4.99 14.05 -3.91
C GLN A 123 -4.50 12.83 -3.13
N LEU A 124 -4.49 11.65 -3.75
CA LEU A 124 -3.94 10.43 -3.14
C LEU A 124 -2.47 10.61 -2.79
N LEU A 125 -1.65 11.09 -3.72
CA LEU A 125 -0.21 11.28 -3.51
C LEU A 125 0.08 12.24 -2.35
N ALA A 126 -0.67 13.34 -2.26
CA ALA A 126 -0.53 14.28 -1.14
C ALA A 126 -0.86 13.63 0.21
N ARG A 127 -1.93 12.83 0.27
CA ARG A 127 -2.34 12.11 1.49
C ARG A 127 -1.36 11.02 1.88
N VAL A 128 -0.91 10.22 0.91
CA VAL A 128 0.07 9.14 1.14
C VAL A 128 1.38 9.73 1.62
N LYS A 129 1.88 10.80 0.98
CA LYS A 129 3.10 11.49 1.41
C LYS A 129 3.01 11.95 2.87
N ARG A 130 1.91 12.61 3.23
CA ARG A 130 1.68 13.05 4.61
C ARG A 130 1.62 11.88 5.59
N ALA A 131 0.92 10.78 5.23
CA ALA A 131 0.85 9.60 6.08
C ALA A 131 2.24 8.98 6.34
N TYR A 132 3.14 9.01 5.36
CA TYR A 132 4.54 8.60 5.56
C TYR A 132 5.34 9.56 6.44
N GLU A 133 5.15 10.88 6.29
CA GLU A 133 5.79 11.90 7.13
C GLU A 133 5.35 11.78 8.60
N ASP A 134 4.07 11.43 8.82
CA ASP A 134 3.47 11.26 10.15
C ASP A 134 3.63 9.83 10.70
N TYR A 135 4.30 8.92 9.98
CA TYR A 135 4.45 7.49 10.31
C TYR A 135 3.10 6.74 10.45
N GLU A 136 2.08 7.17 9.72
CA GLU A 136 0.75 6.55 9.68
C GLU A 136 0.60 5.60 8.47
N PHE A 137 1.44 4.57 8.40
CA PHE A 137 1.52 3.66 7.24
C PHE A 137 0.19 2.98 6.91
N HIS A 138 -0.62 2.64 7.93
CA HIS A 138 -1.95 2.08 7.75
C HIS A 138 -2.89 3.01 6.97
N GLN A 139 -2.78 4.33 7.15
CA GLN A 139 -3.53 5.30 6.36
C GLN A 139 -3.11 5.28 4.90
N ALA A 140 -1.81 5.20 4.62
CA ALA A 140 -1.31 5.06 3.26
C ALA A 140 -1.84 3.79 2.59
N PHE A 141 -1.78 2.64 3.29
CA PHE A 141 -2.32 1.38 2.81
C PHE A 141 -3.82 1.46 2.46
N HIS A 142 -4.65 1.94 3.39
CA HIS A 142 -6.09 2.02 3.18
C HIS A 142 -6.46 2.96 2.02
N ARG A 143 -5.78 4.10 1.89
CA ARG A 143 -6.01 5.04 0.78
C ARG A 143 -5.62 4.46 -0.58
N LEU A 144 -4.48 3.79 -0.65
CA LEU A 144 -4.04 3.10 -1.86
C LEU A 144 -5.00 1.96 -2.24
N HIS A 145 -5.43 1.16 -1.25
CA HIS A 145 -6.38 0.07 -1.50
C HIS A 145 -7.71 0.59 -2.05
N GLN A 146 -8.27 1.63 -1.41
CA GLN A 146 -9.51 2.26 -1.86
C GLN A 146 -9.35 2.81 -3.28
N PHE A 147 -8.28 3.54 -3.55
CA PHE A 147 -8.02 4.13 -4.85
C PHE A 147 -7.94 3.06 -5.97
N CYS A 148 -7.22 1.96 -5.73
CA CYS A 148 -7.14 0.87 -6.70
C CYS A 148 -8.47 0.15 -6.88
N ALA A 149 -9.24 -0.07 -5.80
CA ALA A 149 -10.47 -0.84 -5.86
C ALA A 149 -11.66 -0.04 -6.40
N VAL A 150 -11.77 1.21 -6.03
CA VAL A 150 -12.94 2.05 -6.34
C VAL A 150 -12.62 3.01 -7.48
N GLU A 151 -11.78 4.01 -7.24
CA GLU A 151 -11.55 5.09 -8.18
C GLU A 151 -10.94 4.57 -9.50
N LEU A 152 -9.95 3.69 -9.43
CA LEU A 152 -9.38 3.10 -10.64
C LEU A 152 -10.24 1.97 -11.20
N SER A 153 -10.39 0.86 -10.47
CA SER A 153 -10.94 -0.36 -11.07
C SER A 153 -12.45 -0.26 -11.33
N ALA A 154 -13.23 0.23 -10.36
CA ALA A 154 -14.68 0.25 -10.48
C ALA A 154 -15.22 1.44 -11.28
N ILE A 155 -14.45 2.52 -11.45
CA ILE A 155 -14.90 3.71 -12.17
C ILE A 155 -14.03 3.94 -13.41
N TYR A 156 -12.81 4.41 -13.23
CA TYR A 156 -12.00 4.90 -14.34
C TYR A 156 -11.70 3.82 -15.38
N LEU A 157 -11.10 2.70 -14.97
CA LEU A 157 -10.73 1.61 -15.87
C LEU A 157 -11.94 0.89 -16.45
N ASP A 158 -13.06 0.85 -15.72
CA ASP A 158 -14.29 0.25 -16.24
C ASP A 158 -14.86 1.07 -17.40
N ILE A 159 -14.95 2.39 -17.25
CA ILE A 159 -15.38 3.30 -18.32
C ILE A 159 -14.40 3.26 -19.50
N LEU A 160 -13.09 3.16 -19.24
CA LEU A 160 -12.08 3.12 -20.30
C LEU A 160 -12.14 1.86 -21.18
N LYS A 161 -12.78 0.79 -20.76
CA LYS A 161 -12.85 -0.46 -21.56
C LYS A 161 -13.40 -0.21 -22.96
N ASP A 162 -14.43 0.60 -23.10
CA ASP A 162 -15.00 0.91 -24.39
C ASP A 162 -14.01 1.65 -25.29
N ARG A 163 -13.25 2.61 -24.74
CA ARG A 163 -12.20 3.32 -25.48
C ARG A 163 -11.04 2.41 -25.87
N LEU A 164 -10.63 1.52 -24.96
CA LEU A 164 -9.45 0.64 -25.17
C LEU A 164 -9.73 -0.52 -26.11
N TYR A 165 -10.97 -1.06 -26.12
CA TYR A 165 -11.26 -2.33 -26.81
C TYR A 165 -12.28 -2.20 -27.94
N VAL A 166 -13.06 -1.13 -27.99
CA VAL A 166 -14.15 -0.97 -28.99
C VAL A 166 -13.85 0.17 -29.95
N SER A 167 -13.24 1.24 -29.48
CA SER A 167 -12.94 2.42 -30.30
C SER A 167 -11.80 2.14 -31.30
N LYS A 168 -11.79 2.88 -32.41
CA LYS A 168 -10.68 2.80 -33.40
C LYS A 168 -9.39 3.35 -32.79
N ALA A 169 -8.24 2.87 -33.30
CA ALA A 169 -6.92 3.29 -32.80
C ALA A 169 -6.66 4.79 -32.91
N ASP A 170 -7.26 5.46 -33.89
CA ASP A 170 -7.14 6.89 -34.16
C ASP A 170 -8.30 7.71 -33.58
N SER A 171 -9.24 7.11 -32.88
CA SER A 171 -10.36 7.78 -32.22
C SER A 171 -9.93 8.41 -30.91
N ARG A 172 -10.54 9.52 -30.58
CA ARG A 172 -10.46 10.14 -29.24
C ARG A 172 -11.69 9.83 -28.42
#